data_061d4e0ef26e0c01e5e5101b7a180115
#
_entry.id   061d4e0ef26e0c01e5e5101b7a180115
#
_cell.length_a   1.000
_cell.length_b   1.000
_cell.length_c   1.000
_cell.angle_alpha   90.00
_cell.angle_beta   90.00
_cell.angle_gamma   90.00
#
_symmetry.space_group_name_H-M   'P 1'
#
loop_
_entity.id
_entity.type
_entity.pdbx_description
1 polymer ?
#
loop_
_entity_poly.entity_id
_entity_poly.type
_entity_poly.pdbx_seq_one_letter_code
_entity_poly.pdbx_strand_id
1 'polypeptide(L)'
;MSKILIIVKKELLRILTDKRLCFTTIIMPGLMIFIMYALVGNVMSNTYSTLQNSEYTVVINNVPNDIKELLLKNKISFKEKNKPQNYYMNKIRDKNLDLYIDFDKNFEDNILNGTEKGVQVPSVSIYYNSQSNSSNTGYMLLSSILNEYKDCIRNVFYVNSGNDLYDLATTKDSTGQFVSMILPMLLITMLFSICASVAPDSIAGEKERGTMATLLVTPIKREQLAIGKILGLSIIVVLGGISSFIGAMLSLPFLSIGQDEIDISVYSINDYLELFIIVISTVLIMISLTAIVSVLARSIKEASSSMAPLTILVALVGISGMYNQNGSNRLIHYIIPLYNSAQCMNEIFLFNGNINHVIITVISNLLYTIILVYILSKLFKNEKIIL
;
A
#
# COMPACT_ATOMS: atom_id res chain seq x y z
N MET A 1 11.87 9.45 -41.98
CA MET A 1 11.33 9.16 -40.66
C MET A 1 10.51 7.86 -40.71
N SER A 2 10.72 6.88 -39.85
CA SER A 2 9.93 5.66 -39.95
C SER A 2 8.45 5.96 -39.67
N LYS A 3 7.53 5.24 -40.34
CA LYS A 3 6.09 5.45 -40.18
C LYS A 3 5.64 5.26 -38.74
N ILE A 4 6.32 4.39 -38.00
CA ILE A 4 6.12 4.15 -36.54
C ILE A 4 6.41 5.43 -35.74
N LEU A 5 7.53 6.12 -36.01
CA LEU A 5 7.89 7.36 -35.31
C LEU A 5 6.89 8.50 -35.55
N ILE A 6 6.24 8.53 -36.72
CA ILE A 6 5.19 9.54 -37.02
C ILE A 6 3.97 9.29 -36.11
N ILE A 7 3.58 8.03 -35.93
CA ILE A 7 2.47 7.66 -35.05
C ILE A 7 2.82 7.97 -33.59
N VAL A 8 3.99 7.56 -33.12
CA VAL A 8 4.48 7.88 -31.78
C VAL A 8 4.45 9.38 -31.52
N LYS A 9 5.00 10.19 -32.45
CA LYS A 9 4.99 11.66 -32.36
C LYS A 9 3.56 12.21 -32.28
N LYS A 10 2.63 11.67 -33.07
CA LYS A 10 1.21 12.06 -33.05
C LYS A 10 0.58 11.80 -31.67
N GLU A 11 0.78 10.60 -31.13
CA GLU A 11 0.22 10.24 -29.81
C GLU A 11 0.81 11.12 -28.69
N LEU A 12 2.12 11.35 -28.71
CA LEU A 12 2.78 12.22 -27.73
C LEU A 12 2.28 13.66 -27.83
N LEU A 13 2.24 14.24 -29.04
CA LEU A 13 1.76 15.61 -29.25
C LEU A 13 0.31 15.75 -28.80
N ARG A 14 -0.55 14.78 -29.08
CA ARG A 14 -1.96 14.82 -28.66
C ARG A 14 -2.12 15.05 -27.18
N ILE A 15 -1.34 14.34 -26.34
CA ILE A 15 -1.45 14.43 -24.87
C ILE A 15 -0.66 15.62 -24.34
N LEU A 16 0.55 15.88 -24.84
CA LEU A 16 1.41 16.96 -24.35
C LEU A 16 0.89 18.37 -24.73
N THR A 17 0.16 18.50 -25.85
CA THR A 17 -0.44 19.78 -26.25
C THR A 17 -1.76 20.06 -25.56
N ASP A 18 -2.49 19.02 -25.14
CA ASP A 18 -3.70 19.18 -24.35
C ASP A 18 -3.31 19.29 -22.86
N LYS A 19 -3.31 20.54 -22.34
CA LYS A 19 -2.94 20.83 -20.95
C LYS A 19 -3.76 20.03 -19.93
N ARG A 20 -5.04 19.76 -20.21
CA ARG A 20 -5.92 19.02 -19.32
C ARG A 20 -5.54 17.53 -19.30
N LEU A 21 -5.35 16.92 -20.47
CA LEU A 21 -4.92 15.53 -20.57
C LEU A 21 -3.53 15.34 -20.00
N CYS A 22 -2.57 16.22 -20.32
CA CYS A 22 -1.22 16.17 -19.76
C CYS A 22 -1.23 16.22 -18.24
N PHE A 23 -1.97 17.16 -17.66
CA PHE A 23 -2.08 17.28 -16.20
C PHE A 23 -2.70 16.03 -15.56
N THR A 24 -3.82 15.53 -16.11
CA THR A 24 -4.55 14.39 -15.53
C THR A 24 -3.83 13.05 -15.70
N THR A 25 -3.04 12.87 -16.76
CA THR A 25 -2.35 11.60 -17.03
C THR A 25 -0.93 11.54 -16.49
N ILE A 26 -0.22 12.66 -16.45
CA ILE A 26 1.19 12.68 -16.04
C ILE A 26 1.36 13.22 -14.62
N ILE A 27 0.76 14.36 -14.28
CA ILE A 27 1.02 15.04 -13.01
C ILE A 27 0.09 14.54 -11.89
N MET A 28 -1.19 14.39 -12.19
CA MET A 28 -2.23 14.05 -11.21
C MET A 28 -1.97 12.73 -10.46
N PRO A 29 -1.48 11.64 -11.07
CA PRO A 29 -1.23 10.40 -10.35
C PRO A 29 -0.22 10.56 -9.21
N GLY A 30 0.89 11.25 -9.46
CA GLY A 30 1.89 11.53 -8.43
C GLY A 30 1.39 12.46 -7.33
N LEU A 31 0.68 13.51 -7.72
CA LEU A 31 0.10 14.47 -6.79
C LEU A 31 -0.96 13.82 -5.88
N MET A 32 -1.81 12.96 -6.44
CA MET A 32 -2.83 12.23 -5.65
C MET A 32 -2.21 11.26 -4.65
N ILE A 33 -1.16 10.53 -5.04
CA ILE A 33 -0.42 9.66 -4.12
C ILE A 33 0.18 10.50 -2.99
N PHE A 34 0.89 11.58 -3.32
CA PHE A 34 1.49 12.48 -2.34
C PHE A 34 0.46 13.02 -1.34
N ILE A 35 -0.65 13.59 -1.82
CA ILE A 35 -1.69 14.14 -0.94
C ILE A 35 -2.29 13.05 -0.06
N MET A 36 -2.62 11.89 -0.62
CA MET A 36 -3.24 10.79 0.11
C MET A 36 -2.36 10.34 1.28
N TYR A 37 -1.09 10.07 1.02
CA TYR A 37 -0.17 9.59 2.05
C TYR A 37 0.24 10.67 3.05
N ALA A 38 0.42 11.91 2.61
CA ALA A 38 0.67 13.03 3.51
C ALA A 38 -0.52 13.24 4.48
N LEU A 39 -1.75 13.11 3.99
CA LEU A 39 -2.95 13.17 4.85
C LEU A 39 -3.01 11.99 5.83
N VAL A 40 -2.81 10.77 5.35
CA VAL A 40 -2.79 9.57 6.21
C VAL A 40 -1.71 9.67 7.27
N GLY A 41 -0.50 10.06 6.90
CA GLY A 41 0.62 10.24 7.81
C GLY A 41 0.33 11.30 8.88
N ASN A 42 -0.20 12.46 8.50
CA ASN A 42 -0.59 13.52 9.45
C ASN A 42 -1.70 13.04 10.41
N VAL A 43 -2.70 12.32 9.92
CA VAL A 43 -3.76 11.74 10.78
C VAL A 43 -3.16 10.72 11.75
N MET A 44 -2.29 9.84 11.29
CA MET A 44 -1.61 8.86 12.15
C MET A 44 -0.71 9.54 13.18
N SER A 45 0.13 10.49 12.80
CA SER A 45 0.99 11.24 13.71
C SER A 45 0.18 12.01 14.76
N ASN A 46 -0.89 12.70 14.37
CA ASN A 46 -1.78 13.38 15.29
C ASN A 46 -2.49 12.40 16.24
N THR A 47 -2.87 11.23 15.74
CA THR A 47 -3.47 10.19 16.59
C THR A 47 -2.45 9.69 17.60
N TYR A 48 -1.21 9.39 17.22
CA TYR A 48 -0.14 8.99 18.14
C TYR A 48 0.19 10.07 19.18
N SER A 49 0.35 11.33 18.78
CA SER A 49 0.63 12.43 19.71
C SER A 49 -0.53 12.69 20.67
N THR A 50 -1.77 12.55 20.19
CA THR A 50 -2.97 12.64 21.02
C THR A 50 -3.01 11.50 22.03
N LEU A 51 -2.61 10.27 21.64
CA LEU A 51 -2.56 9.09 22.48
C LEU A 51 -1.52 9.19 23.60
N GLN A 52 -0.36 9.80 23.33
CA GLN A 52 0.66 10.04 24.37
C GLN A 52 0.27 11.14 25.35
N ASN A 53 -0.58 12.08 24.94
CA ASN A 53 -0.97 13.25 25.73
C ASN A 53 -2.43 13.21 26.20
N SER A 54 -3.17 12.12 25.94
CA SER A 54 -4.59 12.03 26.32
C SER A 54 -4.77 11.83 27.82
N GLU A 55 -5.56 12.69 28.43
CA GLU A 55 -6.15 12.43 29.74
C GLU A 55 -7.27 11.38 29.56
N TYR A 56 -6.96 10.12 29.86
CA TYR A 56 -7.95 9.05 29.85
C TYR A 56 -8.90 9.21 31.05
N THR A 57 -10.19 9.14 30.80
CA THR A 57 -11.17 9.06 31.87
C THR A 57 -11.26 7.61 32.36
N VAL A 58 -10.58 7.34 33.47
CA VAL A 58 -10.47 5.99 34.04
C VAL A 58 -11.19 5.93 35.39
N VAL A 59 -11.99 4.89 35.60
CA VAL A 59 -12.59 4.56 36.91
C VAL A 59 -12.10 3.21 37.36
N ILE A 60 -11.60 3.13 38.59
CA ILE A 60 -11.02 1.91 39.15
C ILE A 60 -11.75 1.48 40.42
N ASN A 61 -11.98 0.21 40.58
CA ASN A 61 -12.48 -0.43 41.78
C ASN A 61 -11.37 -1.26 42.43
N ASN A 62 -11.27 -1.17 43.76
CA ASN A 62 -10.30 -1.92 44.58
C ASN A 62 -8.84 -1.79 44.10
N VAL A 63 -8.42 -0.56 43.76
CA VAL A 63 -7.06 -0.34 43.23
C VAL A 63 -5.99 -0.66 44.28
N PRO A 64 -5.00 -1.54 44.01
CA PRO A 64 -3.86 -1.79 44.83
C PRO A 64 -2.93 -0.58 44.97
N ASN A 65 -2.24 -0.43 46.13
CA ASN A 65 -1.38 0.74 46.35
C ASN A 65 -0.21 0.82 45.37
N ASP A 66 0.45 -0.32 45.13
CA ASP A 66 1.56 -0.40 44.17
C ASP A 66 1.15 0.00 42.75
N ILE A 67 -0.04 -0.46 42.32
CA ILE A 67 -0.58 -0.11 40.99
C ILE A 67 -1.01 1.36 40.94
N LYS A 68 -1.52 1.91 42.03
CA LYS A 68 -1.86 3.34 42.16
C LYS A 68 -0.64 4.22 41.90
N GLU A 69 0.49 3.93 42.50
CA GLU A 69 1.74 4.65 42.28
C GLU A 69 2.23 4.50 40.82
N LEU A 70 2.11 3.31 40.25
CA LEU A 70 2.52 2.99 38.91
C LEU A 70 1.69 3.75 37.86
N LEU A 71 0.37 3.86 38.05
CA LEU A 71 -0.54 4.64 37.21
C LEU A 71 -0.22 6.14 37.28
N LEU A 72 0.02 6.68 38.47
CA LEU A 72 0.38 8.09 38.65
C LEU A 72 1.74 8.41 38.00
N LYS A 73 2.73 7.51 38.11
CA LYS A 73 4.02 7.66 37.43
C LYS A 73 3.88 7.74 35.91
N ASN A 74 2.94 6.99 35.34
CA ASN A 74 2.60 7.02 33.91
C ASN A 74 1.60 8.10 33.55
N LYS A 75 1.35 9.08 34.42
CA LYS A 75 0.44 10.23 34.22
C LYS A 75 -1.02 9.83 33.91
N ILE A 76 -1.45 8.67 34.37
CA ILE A 76 -2.83 8.22 34.22
C ILE A 76 -3.63 8.67 35.43
N SER A 77 -4.53 9.63 35.20
CA SER A 77 -5.48 10.08 36.23
C SER A 77 -6.68 9.14 36.28
N PHE A 78 -7.10 8.76 37.50
CA PHE A 78 -8.25 7.89 37.67
C PHE A 78 -9.16 8.36 38.83
N LYS A 79 -10.40 7.88 38.83
CA LYS A 79 -11.37 8.08 39.91
C LYS A 79 -11.71 6.73 40.50
N GLU A 80 -11.89 6.72 41.83
CA GLU A 80 -12.35 5.50 42.49
C GLU A 80 -13.86 5.30 42.28
N LYS A 81 -14.27 4.02 42.24
CA LYS A 81 -15.67 3.62 42.05
C LYS A 81 -16.55 4.12 43.18
N ASN A 82 -17.64 4.81 42.81
CA ASN A 82 -18.67 5.31 43.74
C ASN A 82 -20.10 4.88 43.37
N LYS A 83 -20.29 4.16 42.26
CA LYS A 83 -21.59 3.72 41.73
C LYS A 83 -21.55 2.25 41.32
N PRO A 84 -22.70 1.59 41.10
CA PRO A 84 -22.74 0.22 40.61
C PRO A 84 -22.02 0.03 39.26
N GLN A 85 -21.45 -1.13 39.03
CA GLN A 85 -20.68 -1.47 37.83
C GLN A 85 -21.47 -1.22 36.54
N ASN A 86 -22.74 -1.58 36.50
CA ASN A 86 -23.60 -1.38 35.31
C ASN A 86 -23.70 0.08 34.87
N TYR A 87 -23.59 1.04 35.80
CA TYR A 87 -23.55 2.47 35.47
C TYR A 87 -22.32 2.83 34.61
N TYR A 88 -21.17 2.29 34.98
CA TYR A 88 -19.92 2.57 34.26
C TYR A 88 -19.88 1.83 32.92
N MET A 89 -20.40 0.60 32.86
CA MET A 89 -20.52 -0.14 31.59
C MET A 89 -21.40 0.61 30.56
N ASN A 90 -22.50 1.20 30.99
CA ASN A 90 -23.35 2.00 30.11
C ASN A 90 -22.61 3.27 29.65
N LYS A 91 -21.89 3.94 30.54
CA LYS A 91 -21.06 5.11 30.16
C LYS A 91 -19.97 4.78 29.13
N ILE A 92 -19.36 3.60 29.21
CA ILE A 92 -18.39 3.13 28.24
C ILE A 92 -19.06 2.86 26.88
N ARG A 93 -20.26 2.25 26.89
CA ARG A 93 -21.07 2.05 25.67
C ARG A 93 -21.43 3.39 25.00
N ASP A 94 -21.81 4.38 25.81
CA ASP A 94 -22.17 5.73 25.37
C ASP A 94 -20.95 6.62 25.05
N LYS A 95 -19.70 6.08 25.16
CA LYS A 95 -18.42 6.78 24.91
C LYS A 95 -18.19 7.99 25.84
N ASN A 96 -18.82 8.01 27.00
CA ASN A 96 -18.69 9.05 28.06
C ASN A 96 -17.71 8.66 29.16
N LEU A 97 -17.09 7.49 29.08
CA LEU A 97 -16.06 6.99 29.95
C LEU A 97 -15.15 6.09 29.09
N ASP A 98 -13.84 6.24 29.21
CA ASP A 98 -12.91 5.45 28.42
C ASP A 98 -12.71 4.05 29.01
N LEU A 99 -12.48 3.93 30.30
CA LEU A 99 -12.12 2.67 30.94
C LEU A 99 -12.76 2.51 32.32
N TYR A 100 -13.17 1.28 32.60
CA TYR A 100 -13.50 0.82 33.96
C TYR A 100 -12.69 -0.42 34.28
N ILE A 101 -11.96 -0.40 35.40
CA ILE A 101 -11.10 -1.47 35.87
C ILE A 101 -11.63 -1.99 37.19
N ASP A 102 -11.73 -3.30 37.30
CA ASP A 102 -12.18 -3.98 38.51
C ASP A 102 -11.10 -4.98 38.95
N PHE A 103 -10.48 -4.71 40.11
CA PHE A 103 -9.56 -5.62 40.78
C PHE A 103 -10.33 -6.50 41.77
N ASP A 104 -9.91 -7.76 41.90
CA ASP A 104 -10.45 -8.64 42.87
C ASP A 104 -10.19 -8.09 44.31
N LYS A 105 -11.07 -8.42 45.23
CA LYS A 105 -10.88 -8.07 46.64
C LYS A 105 -9.60 -8.73 47.17
N ASN A 106 -8.82 -8.00 47.97
CA ASN A 106 -7.55 -8.45 48.54
C ASN A 106 -6.51 -8.87 47.46
N PHE A 107 -6.48 -8.14 46.34
CA PHE A 107 -5.60 -8.45 45.20
C PHE A 107 -4.12 -8.55 45.59
N GLU A 108 -3.60 -7.62 46.43
CA GLU A 108 -2.20 -7.62 46.91
C GLU A 108 -1.91 -8.86 47.77
N ASP A 109 -2.77 -9.17 48.77
CA ASP A 109 -2.60 -10.33 49.65
C ASP A 109 -2.63 -11.64 48.86
N ASN A 110 -3.51 -11.73 47.87
CA ASN A 110 -3.65 -12.91 47.03
C ASN A 110 -2.46 -13.12 46.08
N ILE A 111 -1.80 -12.04 45.62
CA ILE A 111 -0.57 -12.13 44.86
C ILE A 111 0.58 -12.66 45.72
N LEU A 112 0.75 -12.11 46.91
CA LEU A 112 1.83 -12.53 47.84
C LEU A 112 1.66 -13.99 48.28
N ASN A 113 0.44 -14.43 48.53
CA ASN A 113 0.11 -15.78 48.97
C ASN A 113 -0.12 -16.78 47.81
N GLY A 114 -0.25 -16.31 46.59
CA GLY A 114 -0.60 -17.11 45.41
C GLY A 114 0.49 -18.09 44.93
N THR A 115 1.61 -18.21 45.65
CA THR A 115 2.64 -19.23 45.47
C THR A 115 2.31 -20.54 46.22
N GLU A 116 1.34 -20.53 47.12
CA GLU A 116 0.89 -21.75 47.82
C GLU A 116 -0.11 -22.55 46.95
N LYS A 117 0.06 -23.88 46.96
CA LYS A 117 -0.85 -24.78 46.25
C LYS A 117 -2.29 -24.63 46.76
N GLY A 118 -3.20 -24.14 45.90
CA GLY A 118 -4.63 -24.06 46.17
C GLY A 118 -5.19 -22.64 46.32
N VAL A 119 -4.37 -21.61 46.29
CA VAL A 119 -4.85 -20.22 46.27
C VAL A 119 -5.23 -19.81 44.84
N GLN A 120 -6.44 -19.26 44.65
CA GLN A 120 -6.92 -18.81 43.38
C GLN A 120 -6.14 -17.55 42.96
N VAL A 121 -5.55 -17.56 41.78
CA VAL A 121 -4.83 -16.39 41.21
C VAL A 121 -5.82 -15.24 41.06
N PRO A 122 -5.53 -14.05 41.63
CA PRO A 122 -6.43 -12.91 41.52
C PRO A 122 -6.53 -12.40 40.10
N SER A 123 -7.68 -11.85 39.74
CA SER A 123 -7.98 -11.36 38.39
C SER A 123 -8.17 -9.85 38.35
N VAL A 124 -7.91 -9.26 37.15
CA VAL A 124 -8.19 -7.87 36.82
C VAL A 124 -9.06 -7.86 35.59
N SER A 125 -10.21 -7.21 35.71
CA SER A 125 -11.15 -7.06 34.59
C SER A 125 -11.09 -5.61 34.06
N ILE A 126 -10.75 -5.43 32.80
CA ILE A 126 -10.70 -4.12 32.13
C ILE A 126 -11.83 -4.06 31.11
N TYR A 127 -12.78 -3.16 31.35
CA TYR A 127 -13.89 -2.92 30.44
C TYR A 127 -13.61 -1.69 29.59
N TYR A 128 -13.73 -1.86 28.28
CA TYR A 128 -13.42 -0.84 27.28
C TYR A 128 -14.35 -0.93 26.05
N ASN A 129 -14.33 0.08 25.20
CA ASN A 129 -15.06 0.10 23.94
C ASN A 129 -14.08 0.16 22.76
N SER A 130 -13.92 -0.95 22.04
CA SER A 130 -13.01 -1.06 20.92
C SER A 130 -13.33 -0.11 19.74
N GLN A 131 -14.56 0.42 19.68
CA GLN A 131 -14.98 1.41 18.67
C GLN A 131 -14.67 2.86 19.08
N SER A 132 -14.16 3.10 20.28
CA SER A 132 -13.66 4.39 20.74
C SER A 132 -12.14 4.35 20.73
N ASN A 133 -11.51 5.24 19.97
CA ASN A 133 -10.05 5.29 19.85
C ASN A 133 -9.37 5.53 21.21
N SER A 134 -9.89 6.48 22.02
CA SER A 134 -9.36 6.76 23.36
C SER A 134 -9.49 5.55 24.30
N SER A 135 -10.65 4.89 24.30
CA SER A 135 -10.91 3.72 25.11
C SER A 135 -10.03 2.51 24.72
N ASN A 136 -9.89 2.24 23.43
CA ASN A 136 -9.06 1.15 22.92
C ASN A 136 -7.57 1.37 23.21
N THR A 137 -7.07 2.58 23.04
CA THR A 137 -5.67 2.92 23.30
C THR A 137 -5.38 2.94 24.80
N GLY A 138 -6.29 3.49 25.61
CA GLY A 138 -6.19 3.41 27.06
C GLY A 138 -6.13 1.96 27.55
N TYR A 139 -6.90 1.04 26.94
CA TYR A 139 -6.84 -0.39 27.20
C TYR A 139 -5.46 -0.99 26.85
N MET A 140 -4.90 -0.67 25.69
CA MET A 140 -3.58 -1.17 25.30
C MET A 140 -2.49 -0.69 26.26
N LEU A 141 -2.49 0.61 26.60
CA LEU A 141 -1.54 1.19 27.55
C LEU A 141 -1.65 0.55 28.94
N LEU A 142 -2.85 0.45 29.49
CA LEU A 142 -3.06 -0.17 30.81
C LEU A 142 -2.72 -1.65 30.81
N SER A 143 -3.05 -2.37 29.76
CA SER A 143 -2.68 -3.79 29.62
C SER A 143 -1.17 -3.98 29.58
N SER A 144 -0.42 -3.09 28.91
CA SER A 144 1.05 -3.15 28.90
C SER A 144 1.63 -2.88 30.31
N ILE A 145 1.14 -1.86 31.01
CA ILE A 145 1.58 -1.53 32.39
C ILE A 145 1.28 -2.67 33.35
N LEU A 146 0.09 -3.27 33.27
CA LEU A 146 -0.27 -4.41 34.16
C LEU A 146 0.52 -5.70 33.82
N ASN A 147 0.83 -5.92 32.54
CA ASN A 147 1.69 -7.03 32.14
C ASN A 147 3.14 -6.83 32.64
N GLU A 148 3.67 -5.62 32.49
CA GLU A 148 4.99 -5.28 33.05
C GLU A 148 5.03 -5.50 34.59
N TYR A 149 4.02 -5.01 35.30
CA TYR A 149 3.88 -5.25 36.76
C TYR A 149 3.80 -6.74 37.09
N LYS A 150 3.00 -7.51 36.35
CA LYS A 150 2.88 -8.96 36.50
C LYS A 150 4.23 -9.65 36.29
N ASP A 151 4.99 -9.24 35.28
CA ASP A 151 6.31 -9.83 35.00
C ASP A 151 7.33 -9.46 36.07
N CYS A 152 7.24 -8.26 36.68
CA CYS A 152 8.08 -7.87 37.83
C CYS A 152 7.83 -8.72 39.07
N ILE A 153 6.58 -9.14 39.34
CA ILE A 153 6.22 -9.92 40.52
C ILE A 153 6.66 -11.40 40.43
N ARG A 154 6.63 -11.97 39.21
CA ARG A 154 6.93 -13.39 38.95
C ARG A 154 8.15 -13.60 38.06
N ASN A 155 9.21 -12.86 38.26
CA ASN A 155 10.43 -13.01 37.47
C ASN A 155 11.12 -14.35 37.76
N VAL A 156 10.90 -15.36 36.91
CA VAL A 156 11.64 -16.62 36.88
C VAL A 156 12.93 -16.51 36.07
N PHE A 157 12.92 -15.67 35.04
CA PHE A 157 14.07 -15.32 34.19
C PHE A 157 13.80 -14.00 33.47
N TYR A 158 14.88 -13.34 33.07
CA TYR A 158 14.79 -12.14 32.26
C TYR A 158 15.03 -12.49 30.78
N VAL A 159 14.24 -11.89 29.91
CA VAL A 159 14.47 -11.91 28.46
C VAL A 159 15.04 -10.54 28.08
N ASN A 160 16.17 -10.52 27.39
CA ASN A 160 16.82 -9.29 26.95
C ASN A 160 17.14 -8.30 28.10
N SER A 161 17.77 -8.79 29.15
CA SER A 161 18.00 -8.07 30.42
C SER A 161 19.30 -7.24 30.45
N GLY A 162 19.87 -6.88 29.31
CA GLY A 162 21.10 -6.08 29.23
C GLY A 162 20.90 -4.78 28.46
N ASN A 163 22.01 -4.02 28.32
CA ASN A 163 22.07 -2.84 27.45
C ASN A 163 22.50 -3.22 26.02
N ASP A 164 22.51 -4.49 25.69
CA ASP A 164 22.87 -4.98 24.37
C ASP A 164 21.78 -4.65 23.36
N LEU A 165 22.17 -4.41 22.11
CA LEU A 165 21.24 -4.23 21.02
C LEU A 165 20.68 -5.60 20.62
N TYR A 166 19.48 -5.93 21.09
CA TYR A 166 18.83 -7.21 20.81
C TYR A 166 18.07 -7.20 19.50
N ASP A 167 17.55 -6.05 19.08
CA ASP A 167 17.00 -5.87 17.75
C ASP A 167 18.15 -5.59 16.78
N LEU A 168 18.41 -6.56 15.91
CA LEU A 168 19.47 -6.48 14.90
C LEU A 168 18.98 -5.89 13.56
N ALA A 169 17.70 -5.55 13.46
CA ALA A 169 17.17 -4.86 12.29
C ALA A 169 17.82 -3.47 12.17
N THR A 170 18.25 -3.15 10.95
CA THR A 170 18.78 -1.83 10.64
C THR A 170 17.67 -0.91 10.16
N THR A 171 17.89 0.42 10.20
CA THR A 171 16.97 1.40 9.56
C THR A 171 16.71 1.06 8.08
N LYS A 172 17.71 0.46 7.43
CA LYS A 172 17.59 -0.05 6.08
C LYS A 172 16.55 -1.17 5.97
N ASP A 173 16.56 -2.13 6.90
CA ASP A 173 15.62 -3.26 6.89
C ASP A 173 14.20 -2.79 7.16
N SER A 174 14.01 -1.91 8.14
CA SER A 174 12.70 -1.32 8.47
C SER A 174 12.14 -0.50 7.30
N THR A 175 12.97 0.35 6.69
CA THR A 175 12.59 1.12 5.48
C THR A 175 12.22 0.18 4.34
N GLY A 176 13.06 -0.81 4.04
CA GLY A 176 12.83 -1.79 2.98
C GLY A 176 11.53 -2.55 3.17
N GLN A 177 11.26 -3.03 4.37
CA GLN A 177 10.04 -3.76 4.70
C GLN A 177 8.79 -2.89 4.49
N PHE A 178 8.80 -1.66 4.98
CA PHE A 178 7.68 -0.74 4.83
C PHE A 178 7.44 -0.36 3.37
N VAL A 179 8.49 0.01 2.64
CA VAL A 179 8.41 0.42 1.23
C VAL A 179 7.97 -0.75 0.36
N SER A 180 8.52 -1.96 0.58
CA SER A 180 8.17 -3.17 -0.19
C SER A 180 6.71 -3.58 -0.03
N MET A 181 6.13 -3.32 1.12
CA MET A 181 4.74 -3.65 1.40
C MET A 181 3.76 -2.80 0.58
N ILE A 182 4.04 -1.53 0.39
CA ILE A 182 3.06 -0.57 -0.15
C ILE A 182 3.38 -0.16 -1.60
N LEU A 183 4.65 0.11 -1.89
CA LEU A 183 5.04 0.77 -3.13
C LEU A 183 4.78 -0.06 -4.40
N PRO A 184 5.06 -1.38 -4.45
CA PRO A 184 4.77 -2.19 -5.63
C PRO A 184 3.28 -2.20 -5.98
N MET A 185 2.41 -2.33 -4.98
CA MET A 185 0.95 -2.28 -5.15
C MET A 185 0.52 -0.96 -5.76
N LEU A 186 1.03 0.16 -5.22
CA LEU A 186 0.70 1.49 -5.71
C LEU A 186 1.17 1.71 -7.14
N LEU A 187 2.44 1.40 -7.42
CA LEU A 187 2.99 1.58 -8.76
C LEU A 187 2.20 0.79 -9.80
N ILE A 188 1.94 -0.49 -9.56
CA ILE A 188 1.21 -1.35 -10.49
C ILE A 188 -0.22 -0.84 -10.71
N THR A 189 -0.94 -0.47 -9.65
CA THR A 189 -2.32 0.00 -9.76
C THR A 189 -2.41 1.37 -10.44
N MET A 190 -1.47 2.28 -10.17
CA MET A 190 -1.43 3.59 -10.82
C MET A 190 -1.01 3.50 -12.28
N LEU A 191 0.00 2.69 -12.62
CA LEU A 191 0.37 2.43 -14.01
C LEU A 191 -0.81 1.87 -14.80
N PHE A 192 -1.54 0.91 -14.23
CA PHE A 192 -2.72 0.37 -14.89
C PHE A 192 -3.84 1.40 -15.03
N SER A 193 -4.08 2.22 -14.01
CA SER A 193 -5.08 3.31 -14.06
C SER A 193 -4.79 4.29 -15.18
N ILE A 194 -3.52 4.66 -15.38
CA ILE A 194 -3.11 5.52 -16.49
C ILE A 194 -3.34 4.81 -17.83
N CYS A 195 -2.95 3.53 -17.96
CA CYS A 195 -3.22 2.72 -19.16
C CYS A 195 -4.71 2.66 -19.48
N ALA A 196 -5.55 2.40 -18.45
CA ALA A 196 -7.01 2.31 -18.58
C ALA A 196 -7.69 3.63 -18.92
N SER A 197 -7.01 4.77 -18.72
CA SER A 197 -7.48 6.09 -19.15
C SER A 197 -7.02 6.41 -20.58
N VAL A 198 -5.74 6.20 -20.87
CA VAL A 198 -5.10 6.68 -22.10
C VAL A 198 -5.42 5.78 -23.31
N ALA A 199 -5.49 4.45 -23.14
CA ALA A 199 -5.77 3.53 -24.23
C ALA A 199 -7.19 3.66 -24.80
N PRO A 200 -8.27 3.75 -23.98
CA PRO A 200 -9.61 4.03 -24.48
C PRO A 200 -9.71 5.33 -25.24
N ASP A 201 -9.14 6.43 -24.72
CA ASP A 201 -9.18 7.72 -25.40
C ASP A 201 -8.43 7.71 -26.74
N SER A 202 -7.27 7.04 -26.81
CA SER A 202 -6.49 6.92 -28.05
C SER A 202 -7.14 6.01 -29.09
N ILE A 203 -7.70 4.88 -28.71
CA ILE A 203 -8.13 3.83 -29.64
C ILE A 203 -9.65 3.89 -29.85
N ALA A 204 -10.44 3.72 -28.77
CA ALA A 204 -11.89 3.78 -28.87
C ALA A 204 -12.37 5.19 -29.23
N GLY A 205 -11.69 6.24 -28.73
CA GLY A 205 -12.00 7.62 -29.07
C GLY A 205 -11.73 7.98 -30.53
N GLU A 206 -10.68 7.46 -31.17
CA GLU A 206 -10.48 7.64 -32.63
C GLU A 206 -11.54 6.90 -33.42
N LYS A 207 -12.02 5.77 -32.95
CA LYS A 207 -13.10 4.99 -33.55
C LYS A 207 -14.44 5.72 -33.40
N GLU A 208 -14.77 6.21 -32.24
CA GLU A 208 -15.98 6.97 -31.95
C GLU A 208 -16.07 8.26 -32.78
N ARG A 209 -14.93 8.94 -32.98
CA ARG A 209 -14.82 10.15 -33.80
C ARG A 209 -14.67 9.88 -35.33
N GLY A 210 -14.65 8.63 -35.78
CA GLY A 210 -14.47 8.23 -37.16
C GLY A 210 -13.05 8.44 -37.73
N THR A 211 -12.12 8.98 -36.94
CA THR A 211 -10.75 9.28 -37.40
C THR A 211 -9.90 8.03 -37.59
N MET A 212 -10.30 6.90 -36.99
CA MET A 212 -9.65 5.60 -37.20
C MET A 212 -9.78 5.15 -38.66
N ALA A 213 -10.94 5.35 -39.31
CA ALA A 213 -11.15 5.01 -40.70
C ALA A 213 -10.18 5.78 -41.63
N THR A 214 -9.99 7.07 -41.38
CA THR A 214 -9.03 7.91 -42.14
C THR A 214 -7.59 7.41 -42.01
N LEU A 215 -7.17 6.96 -40.79
CA LEU A 215 -5.86 6.38 -40.57
C LEU A 215 -5.68 5.07 -41.39
N LEU A 216 -6.74 4.29 -41.50
CA LEU A 216 -6.70 3.00 -42.17
C LEU A 216 -6.62 3.10 -43.72
N VAL A 217 -7.04 4.22 -44.30
CA VAL A 217 -6.89 4.50 -45.74
C VAL A 217 -5.45 4.94 -46.10
N THR A 218 -4.67 5.38 -45.12
CA THR A 218 -3.27 5.74 -45.33
C THR A 218 -2.39 4.51 -45.62
N PRO A 219 -1.28 4.65 -46.39
CA PRO A 219 -0.41 3.51 -46.77
C PRO A 219 0.49 3.09 -45.61
N ILE A 220 -0.10 2.84 -44.41
CA ILE A 220 0.55 2.37 -43.19
C ILE A 220 0.16 0.92 -43.00
N LYS A 221 1.13 0.06 -42.74
CA LYS A 221 0.86 -1.35 -42.33
C LYS A 221 0.19 -1.38 -40.98
N ARG A 222 -0.82 -2.25 -40.79
CA ARG A 222 -1.57 -2.41 -39.52
C ARG A 222 -0.64 -2.73 -38.30
N GLU A 223 0.41 -3.47 -38.55
CA GLU A 223 1.46 -3.76 -37.54
C GLU A 223 2.19 -2.47 -37.11
N GLN A 224 2.53 -1.61 -38.08
CA GLN A 224 3.18 -0.32 -37.79
C GLN A 224 2.25 0.62 -37.01
N LEU A 225 0.95 0.57 -37.25
CA LEU A 225 -0.06 1.31 -36.51
C LEU A 225 -0.16 0.80 -35.06
N ALA A 226 -0.26 -0.52 -34.87
CA ALA A 226 -0.32 -1.14 -33.55
C ALA A 226 0.94 -0.82 -32.73
N ILE A 227 2.12 -1.07 -33.28
CA ILE A 227 3.41 -0.81 -32.59
C ILE A 227 3.56 0.68 -32.29
N GLY A 228 3.24 1.56 -33.26
CA GLY A 228 3.34 3.02 -33.06
C GLY A 228 2.45 3.54 -31.96
N LYS A 229 1.20 3.05 -31.87
CA LYS A 229 0.28 3.40 -30.80
C LYS A 229 0.78 2.88 -29.44
N ILE A 230 1.16 1.61 -29.35
CA ILE A 230 1.66 1.03 -28.08
C ILE A 230 2.88 1.79 -27.60
N LEU A 231 3.88 2.03 -28.45
CA LEU A 231 5.07 2.76 -28.05
C LEU A 231 4.78 4.20 -27.64
N GLY A 232 3.92 4.92 -28.41
CA GLY A 232 3.55 6.28 -28.08
C GLY A 232 2.83 6.40 -26.73
N LEU A 233 1.87 5.51 -26.49
CA LEU A 233 1.11 5.48 -25.25
C LEU A 233 2.00 5.01 -24.07
N SER A 234 2.91 4.05 -24.30
CA SER A 234 3.83 3.56 -23.25
C SER A 234 4.72 4.67 -22.71
N ILE A 235 5.24 5.55 -23.56
CA ILE A 235 6.04 6.70 -23.11
C ILE A 235 5.24 7.58 -22.15
N ILE A 236 3.99 7.83 -22.46
CA ILE A 236 3.10 8.67 -21.62
C ILE A 236 2.84 7.98 -20.27
N VAL A 237 2.55 6.68 -20.29
CA VAL A 237 2.31 5.91 -19.07
C VAL A 237 3.57 5.86 -18.20
N VAL A 238 4.74 5.71 -18.80
CA VAL A 238 6.02 5.76 -18.07
C VAL A 238 6.23 7.12 -17.41
N LEU A 239 5.93 8.23 -18.12
CA LEU A 239 6.01 9.56 -17.51
C LEU A 239 5.06 9.72 -16.32
N GLY A 240 3.83 9.23 -16.44
CA GLY A 240 2.87 9.20 -15.33
C GLY A 240 3.34 8.27 -14.19
N GLY A 241 3.98 7.15 -14.50
CA GLY A 241 4.60 6.23 -13.54
C GLY A 241 5.74 6.88 -12.77
N ILE A 242 6.62 7.63 -13.45
CA ILE A 242 7.69 8.40 -12.82
C ILE A 242 7.10 9.44 -11.86
N SER A 243 6.06 10.16 -12.29
CA SER A 243 5.36 11.11 -11.43
C SER A 243 4.76 10.42 -10.19
N SER A 244 4.14 9.25 -10.37
CA SER A 244 3.59 8.44 -9.27
C SER A 244 4.66 8.01 -8.28
N PHE A 245 5.81 7.57 -8.80
CA PHE A 245 6.95 7.18 -7.98
C PHE A 245 7.52 8.37 -7.18
N ILE A 246 7.72 9.52 -7.82
CA ILE A 246 8.16 10.74 -7.15
C ILE A 246 7.17 11.15 -6.07
N GLY A 247 5.86 11.14 -6.36
CA GLY A 247 4.81 11.46 -5.40
C GLY A 247 4.83 10.53 -4.17
N ALA A 248 5.03 9.23 -4.39
CA ALA A 248 5.18 8.25 -3.32
C ALA A 248 6.43 8.52 -2.48
N MET A 249 7.59 8.73 -3.10
CA MET A 249 8.84 9.02 -2.41
C MET A 249 8.75 10.27 -1.55
N LEU A 250 8.20 11.36 -2.08
CA LEU A 250 8.02 12.61 -1.33
C LEU A 250 7.03 12.48 -0.16
N SER A 251 6.16 11.48 -0.19
CA SER A 251 5.18 11.25 0.89
C SER A 251 5.70 10.37 2.03
N LEU A 252 6.77 9.59 1.82
CA LEU A 252 7.30 8.65 2.82
C LEU A 252 7.68 9.32 4.16
N PRO A 253 8.30 10.51 4.22
CA PRO A 253 8.62 11.17 5.48
C PRO A 253 7.38 11.46 6.34
N PHE A 254 6.20 11.65 5.74
CA PHE A 254 4.95 11.87 6.47
C PHE A 254 4.36 10.60 7.07
N LEU A 255 4.80 9.43 6.61
CA LEU A 255 4.34 8.12 7.09
C LEU A 255 5.21 7.59 8.24
N SER A 256 6.28 8.29 8.62
CA SER A 256 7.12 7.93 9.76
C SER A 256 6.27 7.95 11.04
N ILE A 257 6.16 6.81 11.72
CA ILE A 257 5.40 6.65 12.96
C ILE A 257 6.37 6.29 14.07
N GLY A 258 6.48 7.17 15.08
CA GLY A 258 7.38 6.96 16.20
C GLY A 258 8.80 7.48 15.94
N GLN A 259 9.82 6.72 16.40
CA GLN A 259 11.25 7.10 16.28
C GLN A 259 11.92 6.61 14.99
N ASP A 260 11.23 5.77 14.20
CA ASP A 260 11.79 5.20 12.98
C ASP A 260 11.59 6.16 11.80
N GLU A 261 12.66 6.86 11.44
CA GLU A 261 12.70 7.68 10.23
C GLU A 261 12.83 6.76 9.00
N ILE A 262 11.92 6.90 8.04
CA ILE A 262 12.02 6.21 6.76
C ILE A 262 13.03 6.95 5.90
N ASP A 263 14.22 6.38 5.73
CA ASP A 263 15.30 6.98 4.94
C ASP A 263 15.35 6.39 3.52
N ILE A 264 15.03 7.20 2.53
CA ILE A 264 15.00 6.82 1.11
C ILE A 264 16.42 6.72 0.54
N SER A 265 17.41 7.36 1.17
CA SER A 265 18.79 7.38 0.68
C SER A 265 19.49 6.01 0.74
N VAL A 266 18.84 5.02 1.37
CA VAL A 266 19.37 3.65 1.47
C VAL A 266 19.36 2.87 0.15
N TYR A 267 18.56 3.32 -0.85
CA TYR A 267 18.50 2.67 -2.17
C TYR A 267 19.64 3.15 -3.07
N SER A 268 20.31 2.20 -3.73
CA SER A 268 21.37 2.48 -4.68
C SER A 268 20.83 2.89 -6.06
N ILE A 269 21.70 3.48 -6.90
CA ILE A 269 21.32 3.82 -8.27
C ILE A 269 20.98 2.57 -9.10
N ASN A 270 21.57 1.42 -8.78
CA ASN A 270 21.27 0.15 -9.44
C ASN A 270 19.84 -0.33 -9.15
N ASP A 271 19.36 -0.18 -7.91
CA ASP A 271 18.00 -0.52 -7.52
C ASP A 271 16.98 0.30 -8.33
N TYR A 272 17.25 1.60 -8.52
CA TYR A 272 16.41 2.46 -9.35
C TYR A 272 16.44 2.08 -10.84
N LEU A 273 17.59 1.68 -11.37
CA LEU A 273 17.72 1.23 -12.77
C LEU A 273 16.96 -0.10 -13.00
N GLU A 274 17.10 -1.06 -12.10
CA GLU A 274 16.34 -2.33 -12.16
C GLU A 274 14.83 -2.06 -12.08
N LEU A 275 14.40 -1.23 -11.14
CA LEU A 275 13.00 -0.82 -11.02
C LEU A 275 12.49 -0.17 -12.31
N PHE A 276 13.26 0.74 -12.91
CA PHE A 276 12.88 1.42 -14.14
C PHE A 276 12.70 0.47 -15.32
N ILE A 277 13.58 -0.51 -15.47
CA ILE A 277 13.48 -1.55 -16.51
C ILE A 277 12.23 -2.40 -16.31
N ILE A 278 11.94 -2.81 -15.06
CA ILE A 278 10.73 -3.56 -14.72
C ILE A 278 9.48 -2.72 -15.04
N VAL A 279 9.44 -1.47 -14.64
CA VAL A 279 8.32 -0.55 -14.91
C VAL A 279 8.06 -0.44 -16.42
N ILE A 280 9.10 -0.22 -17.24
CA ILE A 280 8.94 -0.15 -18.71
C ILE A 280 8.34 -1.45 -19.25
N SER A 281 8.89 -2.61 -18.86
CA SER A 281 8.40 -3.90 -19.36
C SER A 281 6.96 -4.18 -18.94
N THR A 282 6.58 -3.78 -17.72
CA THR A 282 5.22 -3.91 -17.18
C THR A 282 4.23 -3.00 -17.92
N VAL A 283 4.63 -1.76 -18.18
CA VAL A 283 3.82 -0.80 -18.96
C VAL A 283 3.52 -1.34 -20.36
N LEU A 284 4.48 -1.96 -21.03
CA LEU A 284 4.28 -2.54 -22.35
C LEU A 284 3.20 -3.64 -22.37
N ILE A 285 3.16 -4.50 -21.36
CA ILE A 285 2.06 -5.47 -21.23
C ILE A 285 0.74 -4.78 -20.96
N MET A 286 0.70 -3.89 -19.98
CA MET A 286 -0.54 -3.22 -19.52
C MET A 286 -1.18 -2.44 -20.67
N ILE A 287 -0.37 -1.65 -21.40
CA ILE A 287 -0.89 -0.85 -22.50
C ILE A 287 -1.33 -1.73 -23.67
N SER A 288 -0.65 -2.84 -23.94
CA SER A 288 -1.04 -3.78 -25.00
C SER A 288 -2.37 -4.47 -24.67
N LEU A 289 -2.57 -4.85 -23.39
CA LEU A 289 -3.81 -5.46 -22.90
C LEU A 289 -4.99 -4.46 -22.97
N THR A 290 -4.79 -3.24 -22.46
CA THR A 290 -5.81 -2.19 -22.47
C THR A 290 -6.12 -1.71 -23.89
N ALA A 291 -5.13 -1.73 -24.80
CA ALA A 291 -5.33 -1.44 -26.22
C ALA A 291 -6.25 -2.48 -26.90
N ILE A 292 -6.08 -3.77 -26.62
CA ILE A 292 -6.96 -4.83 -27.15
C ILE A 292 -8.40 -4.61 -26.70
N VAL A 293 -8.62 -4.38 -25.40
CA VAL A 293 -9.96 -4.09 -24.88
C VAL A 293 -10.56 -2.86 -25.53
N SER A 294 -9.75 -1.80 -25.74
CA SER A 294 -10.19 -0.56 -26.37
C SER A 294 -10.58 -0.72 -27.84
N VAL A 295 -9.92 -1.62 -28.58
CA VAL A 295 -10.29 -1.93 -29.97
C VAL A 295 -11.63 -2.65 -30.07
N LEU A 296 -11.94 -3.52 -29.12
CA LEU A 296 -13.19 -4.28 -29.11
C LEU A 296 -14.40 -3.40 -28.76
N ALA A 297 -14.20 -2.33 -28.03
CA ALA A 297 -15.25 -1.39 -27.63
C ALA A 297 -15.65 -0.45 -28.80
N ARG A 298 -16.89 0.04 -28.78
CA ARG A 298 -17.43 0.99 -29.76
C ARG A 298 -17.27 2.45 -29.33
N SER A 299 -17.16 2.71 -28.04
CA SER A 299 -17.03 4.06 -27.49
C SER A 299 -16.02 4.09 -26.35
N ILE A 300 -15.56 5.29 -25.99
CA ILE A 300 -14.67 5.49 -24.83
C ILE A 300 -15.32 4.96 -23.55
N LYS A 301 -16.64 5.23 -23.39
CA LYS A 301 -17.40 4.80 -22.20
C LYS A 301 -17.46 3.28 -22.07
N GLU A 302 -17.73 2.58 -23.17
CA GLU A 302 -17.75 1.11 -23.20
C GLU A 302 -16.39 0.52 -22.91
N ALA A 303 -15.32 1.07 -23.51
CA ALA A 303 -13.95 0.65 -23.26
C ALA A 303 -13.58 0.82 -21.78
N SER A 304 -13.87 1.99 -21.19
CA SER A 304 -13.58 2.27 -19.79
C SER A 304 -14.34 1.34 -18.84
N SER A 305 -15.61 1.04 -19.12
CA SER A 305 -16.40 0.08 -18.33
C SER A 305 -15.82 -1.33 -18.43
N SER A 306 -15.33 -1.73 -19.60
CA SER A 306 -14.72 -3.05 -19.82
C SER A 306 -13.35 -3.20 -19.15
N MET A 307 -12.72 -2.10 -18.69
CA MET A 307 -11.49 -2.15 -17.88
C MET A 307 -11.73 -2.53 -16.42
N ALA A 308 -12.96 -2.37 -15.90
CA ALA A 308 -13.24 -2.60 -14.48
C ALA A 308 -12.81 -4.00 -13.95
N PRO A 309 -13.10 -5.12 -14.64
CA PRO A 309 -12.62 -6.43 -14.21
C PRO A 309 -11.08 -6.54 -14.16
N LEU A 310 -10.41 -5.94 -15.15
CA LEU A 310 -8.94 -5.92 -15.20
C LEU A 310 -8.35 -5.09 -14.08
N THR A 311 -8.99 -3.97 -13.74
CA THR A 311 -8.57 -3.12 -12.60
C THR A 311 -8.61 -3.92 -11.29
N ILE A 312 -9.66 -4.71 -11.08
CA ILE A 312 -9.77 -5.58 -9.89
C ILE A 312 -8.66 -6.63 -9.89
N LEU A 313 -8.39 -7.29 -11.01
CA LEU A 313 -7.32 -8.28 -11.12
C LEU A 313 -5.94 -7.67 -10.83
N VAL A 314 -5.66 -6.49 -11.38
CA VAL A 314 -4.39 -5.77 -11.15
C VAL A 314 -4.25 -5.36 -9.68
N ALA A 315 -5.33 -4.91 -9.05
CA ALA A 315 -5.33 -4.58 -7.62
C ALA A 315 -5.05 -5.82 -6.75
N LEU A 316 -5.67 -6.97 -7.07
CA LEU A 316 -5.41 -8.23 -6.37
C LEU A 316 -3.94 -8.69 -6.53
N VAL A 317 -3.37 -8.53 -7.73
CA VAL A 317 -1.95 -8.79 -7.95
C VAL A 317 -1.07 -7.88 -7.10
N GLY A 318 -1.39 -6.58 -7.05
CA GLY A 318 -0.67 -5.64 -6.19
C GLY A 318 -0.72 -6.03 -4.71
N ILE A 319 -1.90 -6.39 -4.20
CA ILE A 319 -2.09 -6.84 -2.82
C ILE A 319 -1.31 -8.13 -2.53
N SER A 320 -1.21 -9.05 -3.51
CA SER A 320 -0.49 -10.30 -3.30
C SER A 320 1.01 -10.10 -2.97
N GLY A 321 1.61 -9.00 -3.46
CA GLY A 321 2.97 -8.59 -3.12
C GLY A 321 3.15 -8.25 -1.64
N MET A 322 2.12 -7.71 -0.98
CA MET A 322 2.17 -7.34 0.44
C MET A 322 2.36 -8.55 1.37
N TYR A 323 1.89 -9.73 0.98
CA TYR A 323 1.96 -10.95 1.79
C TYR A 323 3.23 -11.77 1.56
N ASN A 324 3.94 -11.54 0.46
CA ASN A 324 5.11 -12.34 0.10
C ASN A 324 6.42 -11.61 0.40
N GLN A 325 6.65 -11.31 1.68
CA GLN A 325 7.80 -10.52 2.15
C GLN A 325 9.17 -11.23 2.01
N ASN A 326 9.19 -12.55 1.79
CA ASN A 326 10.44 -13.31 1.73
C ASN A 326 10.93 -13.59 0.30
N GLY A 327 10.29 -12.98 -0.72
CA GLY A 327 10.54 -13.35 -2.11
C GLY A 327 10.07 -14.78 -2.45
N SER A 328 10.12 -15.16 -3.69
CA SER A 328 9.77 -16.53 -4.10
C SER A 328 10.97 -17.25 -4.71
N ASN A 329 11.35 -18.36 -4.13
CA ASN A 329 12.38 -19.24 -4.70
C ASN A 329 11.90 -20.01 -5.94
N ARG A 330 10.63 -19.86 -6.35
CA ARG A 330 10.05 -20.57 -7.49
C ARG A 330 10.06 -19.68 -8.72
N LEU A 331 10.85 -20.01 -9.73
CA LEU A 331 10.97 -19.28 -11.00
C LEU A 331 9.63 -19.06 -11.73
N ILE A 332 8.63 -19.91 -11.48
CA ILE A 332 7.31 -19.79 -12.11
C ILE A 332 6.62 -18.46 -11.75
N HIS A 333 6.89 -17.88 -10.59
CA HIS A 333 6.30 -16.62 -10.15
C HIS A 333 6.79 -15.43 -10.99
N TYR A 334 7.99 -15.54 -11.58
CA TYR A 334 8.58 -14.52 -12.46
C TYR A 334 8.18 -14.66 -13.93
N ILE A 335 7.34 -15.68 -14.24
CA ILE A 335 6.80 -15.89 -15.60
C ILE A 335 5.37 -15.37 -15.71
N ILE A 336 4.59 -15.39 -14.61
CA ILE A 336 3.18 -14.95 -14.62
C ILE A 336 3.11 -13.44 -14.81
N PRO A 337 2.46 -12.94 -15.89
CA PRO A 337 2.45 -11.52 -16.21
C PRO A 337 1.78 -10.69 -15.11
N LEU A 338 2.28 -9.49 -14.87
CA LEU A 338 1.91 -8.54 -13.82
C LEU A 338 2.33 -8.99 -12.41
N TYR A 339 2.07 -10.25 -12.05
CA TYR A 339 2.49 -10.81 -10.77
C TYR A 339 4.03 -10.87 -10.65
N ASN A 340 4.71 -11.23 -11.75
CA ASN A 340 6.17 -11.21 -11.85
C ASN A 340 6.76 -9.84 -11.54
N SER A 341 6.13 -8.79 -12.07
CA SER A 341 6.57 -7.41 -11.86
C SER A 341 6.38 -6.98 -10.40
N ALA A 342 5.24 -7.34 -9.77
CA ALA A 342 5.00 -7.07 -8.36
C ALA A 342 6.05 -7.74 -7.47
N GLN A 343 6.37 -9.01 -7.72
CA GLN A 343 7.36 -9.77 -6.95
C GLN A 343 8.78 -9.20 -7.13
N CYS A 344 9.17 -8.88 -8.36
CA CYS A 344 10.47 -8.28 -8.64
C CYS A 344 10.65 -6.92 -7.98
N MET A 345 9.63 -6.05 -8.03
CA MET A 345 9.64 -4.76 -7.33
C MET A 345 9.77 -4.95 -5.83
N ASN A 346 9.05 -5.93 -5.26
CA ASN A 346 9.10 -6.24 -3.84
C ASN A 346 10.51 -6.67 -3.40
N GLU A 347 11.17 -7.57 -4.16
CA GLU A 347 12.54 -8.00 -3.88
C GLU A 347 13.55 -6.84 -3.92
N ILE A 348 13.42 -5.95 -4.91
CA ILE A 348 14.31 -4.77 -5.00
C ILE A 348 14.13 -3.89 -3.76
N PHE A 349 12.89 -3.62 -3.35
CA PHE A 349 12.63 -2.79 -2.17
C PHE A 349 13.08 -3.45 -0.87
N LEU A 350 13.09 -4.78 -0.78
CA LEU A 350 13.63 -5.55 0.36
C LEU A 350 15.15 -5.72 0.33
N PHE A 351 15.85 -5.12 -0.64
CA PHE A 351 17.30 -5.30 -0.85
C PHE A 351 17.73 -6.76 -1.12
N ASN A 352 16.79 -7.60 -1.51
CA ASN A 352 16.98 -9.00 -1.87
C ASN A 352 16.94 -9.20 -3.40
N GLY A 353 17.11 -8.13 -4.17
CA GLY A 353 17.02 -8.13 -5.62
C GLY A 353 17.96 -9.16 -6.26
N ASN A 354 17.41 -10.01 -7.13
CA ASN A 354 18.16 -10.98 -7.91
C ASN A 354 18.06 -10.62 -9.39
N ILE A 355 19.20 -10.27 -9.99
CA ILE A 355 19.26 -9.88 -11.41
C ILE A 355 18.66 -10.94 -12.34
N ASN A 356 18.76 -12.22 -12.00
CA ASN A 356 18.16 -13.30 -12.79
C ASN A 356 16.63 -13.21 -12.79
N HIS A 357 16.02 -12.84 -11.66
CA HIS A 357 14.55 -12.63 -11.55
C HIS A 357 14.12 -11.43 -12.39
N VAL A 358 14.90 -10.36 -12.38
CA VAL A 358 14.68 -9.17 -13.22
C VAL A 358 14.72 -9.56 -14.71
N ILE A 359 15.77 -10.30 -15.14
CA ILE A 359 15.93 -10.73 -16.53
C ILE A 359 14.75 -11.62 -16.97
N ILE A 360 14.37 -12.61 -16.15
CA ILE A 360 13.26 -13.53 -16.46
C ILE A 360 11.94 -12.74 -16.58
N THR A 361 11.70 -11.81 -15.64
CA THR A 361 10.51 -10.94 -15.65
C THR A 361 10.45 -10.10 -16.93
N VAL A 362 11.53 -9.43 -17.28
CA VAL A 362 11.60 -8.56 -18.47
C VAL A 362 11.40 -9.39 -19.76
N ILE A 363 12.07 -10.53 -19.89
CA ILE A 363 11.93 -11.42 -21.06
C ILE A 363 10.48 -11.92 -21.15
N SER A 364 9.91 -12.39 -20.05
CA SER A 364 8.52 -12.85 -19.98
C SER A 364 7.55 -11.73 -20.41
N ASN A 365 7.71 -10.54 -19.87
CA ASN A 365 6.89 -9.37 -20.18
C ASN A 365 6.99 -8.99 -21.68
N LEU A 366 8.18 -9.02 -22.26
CA LEU A 366 8.38 -8.74 -23.68
C LEU A 366 7.74 -9.81 -24.58
N LEU A 367 7.84 -11.09 -24.21
CA LEU A 367 7.19 -12.17 -24.95
C LEU A 367 5.65 -12.02 -24.95
N TYR A 368 5.05 -11.74 -23.80
CA TYR A 368 3.61 -11.46 -23.72
C TYR A 368 3.23 -10.21 -24.52
N THR A 369 4.03 -9.16 -24.44
CA THR A 369 3.80 -7.93 -25.23
C THR A 369 3.81 -8.24 -26.73
N ILE A 370 4.76 -9.01 -27.23
CA ILE A 370 4.83 -9.40 -28.65
C ILE A 370 3.57 -10.15 -29.07
N ILE A 371 3.11 -11.10 -28.25
CA ILE A 371 1.88 -11.86 -28.52
C ILE A 371 0.66 -10.91 -28.56
N LEU A 372 0.53 -10.02 -27.57
CA LEU A 372 -0.58 -9.07 -27.51
C LEU A 372 -0.57 -8.07 -28.67
N VAL A 373 0.61 -7.55 -29.06
CA VAL A 373 0.77 -6.67 -30.23
C VAL A 373 0.38 -7.39 -31.53
N TYR A 374 0.73 -8.67 -31.65
CA TYR A 374 0.32 -9.47 -32.80
C TYR A 374 -1.20 -9.65 -32.87
N ILE A 375 -1.84 -9.95 -31.73
CA ILE A 375 -3.31 -10.02 -31.63
C ILE A 375 -3.93 -8.68 -31.99
N LEU A 376 -3.43 -7.58 -31.43
CA LEU A 376 -3.89 -6.23 -31.73
C LEU A 376 -3.78 -5.89 -33.21
N SER A 377 -2.67 -6.25 -33.85
CA SER A 377 -2.46 -6.08 -35.29
C SER A 377 -3.48 -6.84 -36.14
N LYS A 378 -3.86 -8.07 -35.71
CA LYS A 378 -4.94 -8.83 -36.36
C LYS A 378 -6.31 -8.19 -36.19
N LEU A 379 -6.61 -7.65 -35.00
CA LEU A 379 -7.85 -6.94 -34.74
C LEU A 379 -7.96 -5.70 -35.62
N PHE A 380 -6.87 -4.97 -35.84
CA PHE A 380 -6.84 -3.85 -36.80
C PHE A 380 -7.02 -4.27 -38.28
N LYS A 381 -6.94 -5.55 -38.64
CA LYS A 381 -7.30 -6.03 -39.98
C LYS A 381 -8.78 -6.35 -40.15
N ASN A 382 -9.52 -6.47 -39.07
CA ASN A 382 -10.94 -6.85 -39.12
C ASN A 382 -11.82 -5.57 -39.18
N GLU A 383 -12.33 -5.27 -40.41
CA GLU A 383 -13.15 -4.10 -40.65
C GLU A 383 -14.43 -4.05 -39.79
N LYS A 384 -15.04 -5.21 -39.49
CA LYS A 384 -16.25 -5.29 -38.65
C LYS A 384 -16.01 -4.86 -37.20
N ILE A 385 -14.75 -4.89 -36.75
CA ILE A 385 -14.41 -4.49 -35.37
C ILE A 385 -14.08 -3.01 -35.32
N ILE A 386 -13.59 -2.44 -36.42
CA ILE A 386 -13.06 -1.08 -36.47
C ILE A 386 -14.11 -0.07 -36.93
N LEU A 387 -14.98 -0.45 -37.82
CA LEU A 387 -16.12 0.33 -38.32
C LEU A 387 -17.36 0.00 -37.52
#